data_4b0279e535f84eea4863a53a31a975bf
#
_entry.id   4b0279e535f84eea4863a53a31a975bf
#
_cell.length_a   1.000
_cell.length_b   1.000
_cell.length_c   1.000
_cell.angle_alpha   90.00
_cell.angle_beta   90.00
_cell.angle_gamma   90.00
#
_symmetry.space_group_name_H-M   'P 1'
#
loop_
_entity.id
_entity.type
_entity.pdbx_description
1 polymer ?
#
loop_
_entity_poly.entity_id
_entity_poly.type
_entity_poly.pdbx_seq_one_letter_code
_entity_poly.pdbx_strand_id
1 'polypeptide(L)'
;THCTSSAASDVYKRQVATGYKAGGFGDNVDRGDGEFINFEYDPEFNTTYELGFKSVHLDGDLKLLGNVFYSDYEDMQRTLFGFVGYREMDGQAIYTLMTKNVPNSTIHGVELEFDWTPYEAGRLFGWVSMLDTENGGSSSAEATQDGYLCMERALIGADPCNPDGTIDLSGKHLTWSPELSWNLQFEHNTYTGNGFRIMNIINVNYTGEMFYNESNYDNEPFHSGRDDLYTVNTSMVFINEANAWGLEFYIHNATDELIKTDSYPANAG
;
A
#
# COMPACT_ATOMS: atom_id res chain seq x y z
N THR A 1 38.24 25.11 28.10
CA THR A 1 38.24 23.78 27.41
C THR A 1 36.78 23.44 27.17
N HIS A 2 36.25 23.82 26.02
CA HIS A 2 34.94 23.34 25.56
C HIS A 2 35.10 21.94 25.05
N CYS A 3 34.54 20.97 25.76
CA CYS A 3 34.38 19.61 25.30
C CYS A 3 33.11 19.59 24.44
N THR A 4 33.25 19.80 23.14
CA THR A 4 32.17 19.53 22.19
C THR A 4 32.14 18.05 21.92
N SER A 5 31.34 17.33 22.71
CA SER A 5 30.98 15.94 22.40
C SER A 5 29.87 16.00 21.33
N SER A 6 30.24 16.01 20.08
CA SER A 6 29.30 15.64 19.02
C SER A 6 29.24 14.11 18.97
N ALA A 7 28.41 13.54 19.81
CA ALA A 7 28.08 12.13 19.70
C ALA A 7 27.08 11.99 18.53
N ALA A 8 27.56 11.75 17.34
CA ALA A 8 26.77 11.12 16.31
C ALA A 8 26.38 9.74 16.86
N SER A 9 25.14 9.57 17.29
CA SER A 9 24.69 8.28 17.81
C SER A 9 24.08 7.49 16.67
N ASP A 10 24.91 6.67 16.03
CA ASP A 10 24.39 5.65 15.09
C ASP A 10 23.73 4.53 15.91
N VAL A 11 22.52 4.20 15.55
CA VAL A 11 21.76 3.10 16.15
C VAL A 11 21.46 2.07 15.07
N TYR A 12 21.84 0.85 15.32
CA TYR A 12 21.53 -0.30 14.46
C TYR A 12 20.50 -1.19 15.15
N LYS A 13 19.49 -1.62 14.40
CA LYS A 13 18.44 -2.52 14.85
C LYS A 13 18.52 -3.83 14.05
N ARG A 14 18.44 -4.96 14.77
CA ARG A 14 18.21 -6.27 14.16
C ARG A 14 17.02 -6.88 14.86
N GLN A 15 16.05 -7.33 14.11
CA GLN A 15 14.84 -7.90 14.68
C GLN A 15 14.39 -9.12 13.87
N VAL A 16 13.93 -10.14 14.59
CA VAL A 16 13.06 -11.18 14.06
C VAL A 16 11.76 -11.08 14.85
N ALA A 17 10.66 -10.91 14.16
CA ALA A 17 9.35 -10.81 14.77
C ALA A 17 8.43 -11.86 14.15
N THR A 18 7.61 -12.47 14.98
CA THR A 18 6.53 -13.37 14.53
C THR A 18 5.20 -12.81 14.98
N GLY A 19 4.20 -12.94 14.14
CA GLY A 19 2.84 -12.53 14.42
C GLY A 19 1.85 -13.58 13.93
N TYR A 20 0.63 -13.49 14.39
CA TYR A 20 -0.47 -14.29 13.87
C TYR A 20 -1.75 -13.48 13.88
N LYS A 21 -2.67 -13.84 12.98
CA LYS A 21 -4.04 -13.39 12.97
C LYS A 21 -4.94 -14.62 13.09
N ALA A 22 -5.83 -14.63 14.08
CA ALA A 22 -6.66 -15.80 14.36
C ALA A 22 -7.54 -16.17 13.16
N GLY A 23 -7.73 -17.45 12.94
CA GLY A 23 -8.76 -17.96 12.06
C GLY A 23 -10.17 -17.68 12.59
N GLY A 24 -11.16 -17.88 11.77
CA GLY A 24 -12.53 -17.59 12.13
C GLY A 24 -13.55 -18.07 11.11
N PHE A 25 -14.74 -17.48 11.24
CA PHE A 25 -15.87 -17.78 10.37
C PHE A 25 -16.30 -16.47 9.68
N GLY A 26 -16.56 -16.55 8.39
CA GLY A 26 -17.17 -15.46 7.63
C GLY A 26 -18.67 -15.37 7.87
N ASP A 27 -19.30 -14.37 7.25
CA ASP A 27 -20.74 -14.20 7.31
C ASP A 27 -21.47 -15.38 6.65
N ASN A 28 -22.56 -15.80 7.26
CA ASN A 28 -23.41 -16.85 6.72
C ASN A 28 -24.21 -16.32 5.52
N VAL A 29 -24.20 -17.02 4.42
CA VAL A 29 -24.96 -16.68 3.22
C VAL A 29 -26.19 -17.58 3.10
N ASP A 30 -27.37 -16.98 3.07
CA ASP A 30 -28.64 -17.70 2.89
C ASP A 30 -28.78 -18.20 1.43
N ARG A 31 -28.96 -19.49 1.25
CA ARG A 31 -29.22 -20.12 -0.05
C ARG A 31 -30.68 -19.99 -0.52
N GLY A 32 -31.56 -19.49 0.35
CA GLY A 32 -32.97 -19.34 0.05
C GLY A 32 -33.84 -20.57 0.31
N ASP A 33 -33.25 -21.64 0.84
CA ASP A 33 -33.92 -22.88 1.26
C ASP A 33 -33.94 -23.07 2.79
N GLY A 34 -33.37 -22.08 3.51
CA GLY A 34 -33.17 -22.13 4.97
C GLY A 34 -31.82 -22.73 5.37
N GLU A 35 -31.01 -23.13 4.41
CA GLU A 35 -29.62 -23.54 4.62
C GLU A 35 -28.69 -22.35 4.42
N PHE A 36 -27.59 -22.33 5.20
CA PHE A 36 -26.59 -21.28 5.16
C PHE A 36 -25.25 -21.85 4.69
N ILE A 37 -24.58 -21.11 3.80
CA ILE A 37 -23.19 -21.38 3.45
C ILE A 37 -22.31 -20.70 4.50
N ASN A 38 -21.49 -21.49 5.18
CA ASN A 38 -20.53 -21.01 6.17
C ASN A 38 -19.14 -21.05 5.56
N PHE A 39 -18.39 -19.97 5.76
CA PHE A 39 -16.99 -19.87 5.35
C PHE A 39 -16.11 -19.92 6.58
N GLU A 40 -15.20 -20.86 6.61
CA GLU A 40 -14.17 -20.96 7.64
C GLU A 40 -12.84 -20.52 7.01
N TYR A 41 -12.00 -19.88 7.78
CA TYR A 41 -10.64 -19.55 7.39
C TYR A 41 -9.68 -19.81 8.54
N ASP A 42 -8.50 -20.29 8.17
CA ASP A 42 -7.44 -20.67 9.08
C ASP A 42 -6.68 -19.45 9.61
N PRO A 43 -5.92 -19.60 10.71
CA PRO A 43 -5.03 -18.55 11.19
C PRO A 43 -3.94 -18.21 10.14
N GLU A 44 -3.64 -16.93 10.02
CA GLU A 44 -2.50 -16.42 9.27
C GLU A 44 -1.29 -16.29 10.18
N PHE A 45 -0.11 -16.63 9.70
CA PHE A 45 1.14 -16.43 10.40
C PHE A 45 2.09 -15.56 9.57
N ASN A 46 2.90 -14.78 10.28
CA ASN A 46 3.92 -13.93 9.67
C ASN A 46 5.23 -14.07 10.45
N THR A 47 6.34 -14.17 9.70
CA THR A 47 7.69 -14.06 10.24
C THR A 47 8.43 -12.97 9.47
N THR A 48 8.84 -11.92 10.17
CA THR A 48 9.58 -10.79 9.60
C THR A 48 10.99 -10.72 10.13
N TYR A 49 11.95 -10.57 9.23
CA TYR A 49 13.36 -10.28 9.48
C TYR A 49 13.63 -8.84 9.09
N GLU A 50 14.22 -8.06 9.97
CA GLU A 50 14.49 -6.64 9.74
C GLU A 50 15.91 -6.28 10.17
N LEU A 51 16.58 -5.47 9.34
CA LEU A 51 17.83 -4.80 9.66
C LEU A 51 17.68 -3.33 9.36
N GLY A 52 17.82 -2.49 10.38
CA GLY A 52 17.67 -1.05 10.26
C GLY A 52 18.82 -0.28 10.85
N PHE A 53 18.94 0.97 10.42
CA PHE A 53 19.86 1.94 11.00
C PHE A 53 19.18 3.30 11.16
N LYS A 54 19.71 4.05 12.11
CA LYS A 54 19.43 5.48 12.28
C LYS A 54 20.75 6.18 12.54
N SER A 55 21.01 7.26 11.80
CA SER A 55 22.24 8.03 11.95
C SER A 55 21.98 9.53 11.88
N VAL A 56 22.85 10.30 12.53
CA VAL A 56 22.79 11.76 12.56
C VAL A 56 24.15 12.29 12.11
N HIS A 57 24.15 13.18 11.14
CA HIS A 57 25.32 13.74 10.51
C HIS A 57 25.24 15.27 10.47
N LEU A 58 26.33 15.92 10.05
CA LEU A 58 26.42 17.37 9.86
C LEU A 58 25.97 18.14 11.11
N ASP A 59 26.54 17.78 12.27
CA ASP A 59 26.23 18.41 13.57
C ASP A 59 24.73 18.40 13.96
N GLY A 60 23.96 17.46 13.41
CA GLY A 60 22.52 17.32 13.69
C GLY A 60 21.63 17.74 12.52
N ASP A 61 22.18 18.39 11.52
CA ASP A 61 21.41 18.94 10.40
C ASP A 61 20.92 17.87 9.42
N LEU A 62 21.52 16.68 9.42
CA LEU A 62 21.09 15.57 8.57
C LEU A 62 20.80 14.33 9.43
N LYS A 63 19.56 13.85 9.34
CA LYS A 63 19.13 12.58 9.92
C LYS A 63 18.82 11.61 8.80
N LEU A 64 19.31 10.38 8.93
CA LEU A 64 19.06 9.29 7.99
C LEU A 64 18.51 8.10 8.77
N LEU A 65 17.45 7.51 8.23
CA LEU A 65 16.90 6.24 8.68
C LEU A 65 16.80 5.32 7.49
N GLY A 66 17.05 4.03 7.72
CA GLY A 66 16.87 3.04 6.67
C GLY A 66 16.64 1.68 7.26
N ASN A 67 15.89 0.88 6.56
CA ASN A 67 15.70 -0.54 6.87
C ASN A 67 15.68 -1.37 5.60
N VAL A 68 16.02 -2.63 5.76
CA VAL A 68 15.74 -3.70 4.82
C VAL A 68 14.97 -4.77 5.57
N PHE A 69 13.97 -5.35 4.95
CA PHE A 69 13.12 -6.33 5.58
C PHE A 69 12.71 -7.44 4.62
N TYR A 70 12.39 -8.58 5.19
CA TYR A 70 11.81 -9.73 4.52
C TYR A 70 10.73 -10.31 5.44
N SER A 71 9.52 -10.42 4.92
CA SER A 71 8.36 -10.99 5.60
C SER A 71 7.83 -12.20 4.84
N ASP A 72 7.65 -13.28 5.56
CA ASP A 72 7.07 -14.53 5.05
C ASP A 72 5.72 -14.74 5.71
N TYR A 73 4.69 -14.84 4.87
CA TYR A 73 3.30 -15.05 5.28
C TYR A 73 2.86 -16.46 4.91
N GLU A 74 2.40 -17.20 5.92
CA GLU A 74 1.73 -18.48 5.75
C GLU A 74 0.22 -18.28 5.93
N ASP A 75 -0.57 -18.82 4.99
CA ASP A 75 -2.04 -18.79 5.00
C ASP A 75 -2.62 -17.36 5.16
N MET A 76 -2.10 -16.40 4.39
CA MET A 76 -2.51 -14.99 4.44
C MET A 76 -4.03 -14.86 4.25
N GLN A 77 -4.70 -14.19 5.18
CA GLN A 77 -6.14 -13.96 5.13
C GLN A 77 -6.48 -12.77 4.22
N ARG A 78 -7.29 -13.02 3.21
CA ARG A 78 -7.78 -12.01 2.27
C ARG A 78 -9.29 -11.96 2.27
N THR A 79 -9.85 -10.74 2.25
CA THR A 79 -11.27 -10.54 2.01
C THR A 79 -11.48 -10.34 0.51
N LEU A 80 -12.21 -11.25 -0.10
CA LEU A 80 -12.42 -11.36 -1.53
C LEU A 80 -13.93 -11.31 -1.81
N PHE A 81 -14.32 -10.70 -2.94
CA PHE A 81 -15.69 -10.78 -3.43
C PHE A 81 -15.75 -11.89 -4.47
N GLY A 82 -16.55 -12.89 -4.23
CA GLY A 82 -16.59 -14.04 -5.12
C GLY A 82 -17.90 -14.80 -5.13
N PHE A 83 -18.02 -15.68 -6.10
CA PHE A 83 -19.14 -16.59 -6.23
C PHE A 83 -19.11 -17.63 -5.11
N VAL A 84 -20.27 -17.88 -4.51
CA VAL A 84 -20.42 -18.82 -3.38
C VAL A 84 -21.41 -19.93 -3.62
N GLY A 85 -22.18 -19.85 -4.70
CA GLY A 85 -23.16 -20.88 -5.05
C GLY A 85 -24.36 -20.31 -5.79
N TYR A 86 -25.38 -21.13 -5.94
CA TYR A 86 -26.66 -20.73 -6.54
C TYR A 86 -27.75 -20.72 -5.49
N ARG A 87 -28.67 -19.75 -5.62
CA ARG A 87 -29.87 -19.71 -4.81
C ARG A 87 -30.82 -20.81 -5.26
N GLU A 88 -31.28 -21.65 -4.34
CA GLU A 88 -32.11 -22.80 -4.66
C GLU A 88 -33.49 -22.43 -5.24
N MET A 89 -34.03 -21.28 -4.85
CA MET A 89 -35.37 -20.84 -5.26
C MET A 89 -35.48 -20.44 -6.73
N ASP A 90 -34.45 -19.82 -7.28
CA ASP A 90 -34.48 -19.19 -8.60
C ASP A 90 -33.23 -19.50 -9.47
N GLY A 91 -32.27 -20.23 -8.94
CA GLY A 91 -31.04 -20.60 -9.64
C GLY A 91 -30.10 -19.41 -9.88
N GLN A 92 -30.31 -18.26 -9.23
CA GLN A 92 -29.43 -17.11 -9.37
C GLN A 92 -28.09 -17.33 -8.66
N ALA A 93 -27.00 -16.89 -9.28
CA ALA A 93 -25.68 -16.93 -8.69
C ALA A 93 -25.62 -15.98 -7.47
N ILE A 94 -25.03 -16.47 -6.39
CA ILE A 94 -24.81 -15.70 -5.15
C ILE A 94 -23.36 -15.29 -5.10
N TYR A 95 -23.12 -14.01 -4.97
CA TYR A 95 -21.79 -13.41 -4.74
C TYR A 95 -21.78 -12.71 -3.39
N THR A 96 -20.68 -12.83 -2.66
CA THR A 96 -20.50 -12.16 -1.37
C THR A 96 -19.04 -11.85 -1.10
N LEU A 97 -18.82 -10.97 -0.12
CA LEU A 97 -17.49 -10.82 0.48
C LEU A 97 -17.23 -12.00 1.41
N MET A 98 -16.09 -12.65 1.23
CA MET A 98 -15.67 -13.76 2.07
C MET A 98 -14.19 -13.61 2.42
N THR A 99 -13.81 -14.05 3.61
CA THR A 99 -12.39 -14.19 3.98
C THR A 99 -11.94 -15.60 3.64
N LYS A 100 -10.84 -15.71 2.92
CA LYS A 100 -10.15 -16.98 2.60
C LYS A 100 -8.66 -16.85 2.85
N ASN A 101 -8.03 -17.98 3.09
CA ASN A 101 -6.57 -18.07 3.09
C ASN A 101 -6.07 -18.20 1.66
N VAL A 102 -5.10 -17.35 1.33
CA VAL A 102 -4.32 -17.47 0.09
C VAL A 102 -3.00 -18.16 0.42
N PRO A 103 -2.35 -18.80 -0.55
CA PRO A 103 -1.08 -19.46 -0.33
C PRO A 103 -0.02 -18.51 0.23
N ASN A 104 1.10 -19.11 0.69
CA ASN A 104 2.24 -18.38 1.20
C ASN A 104 2.60 -17.19 0.31
N SER A 105 2.83 -16.04 0.92
CA SER A 105 3.17 -14.82 0.20
C SER A 105 4.40 -14.20 0.84
N THR A 106 5.24 -13.57 0.03
CA THR A 106 6.43 -12.89 0.53
C THR A 106 6.36 -11.40 0.25
N ILE A 107 6.90 -10.63 1.18
CA ILE A 107 7.06 -9.18 1.05
C ILE A 107 8.47 -8.84 1.48
N HIS A 108 9.24 -8.23 0.61
CA HIS A 108 10.55 -7.74 1.00
C HIS A 108 10.83 -6.36 0.40
N GLY A 109 11.71 -5.61 1.05
CA GLY A 109 11.94 -4.26 0.58
C GLY A 109 13.04 -3.53 1.31
N VAL A 110 13.24 -2.31 0.82
CA VAL A 110 14.17 -1.31 1.37
C VAL A 110 13.41 -0.01 1.54
N GLU A 111 13.56 0.58 2.72
CA GLU A 111 13.03 1.91 3.01
C GLU A 111 14.15 2.82 3.47
N LEU A 112 14.15 4.03 2.96
CA LEU A 112 15.08 5.09 3.35
C LEU A 112 14.29 6.36 3.63
N GLU A 113 14.65 7.04 4.70
CA GLU A 113 14.08 8.31 5.11
C GLU A 113 15.21 9.28 5.44
N PHE A 114 15.04 10.54 5.09
CA PHE A 114 15.98 11.59 5.45
C PHE A 114 15.27 12.87 5.87
N ASP A 115 15.92 13.64 6.75
CA ASP A 115 15.52 14.96 7.19
C ASP A 115 16.79 15.84 7.24
N TRP A 116 16.88 16.81 6.36
CA TRP A 116 18.06 17.65 6.16
C TRP A 116 17.71 19.12 6.24
N THR A 117 18.44 19.84 7.08
CA THR A 117 18.38 21.30 7.21
C THR A 117 19.65 21.91 6.58
N PRO A 118 19.70 22.10 5.25
CA PRO A 118 20.90 22.56 4.55
C PRO A 118 21.32 23.98 4.95
N TYR A 119 20.41 24.76 5.46
CA TYR A 119 20.62 26.12 5.98
C TYR A 119 19.45 26.49 6.90
N GLU A 120 19.63 27.50 7.78
CA GLU A 120 18.71 27.90 8.85
C GLU A 120 17.23 28.06 8.41
N ALA A 121 16.99 28.55 7.20
CA ALA A 121 15.66 28.80 6.67
C ALA A 121 15.10 27.66 5.80
N GLY A 122 15.88 26.64 5.49
CA GLY A 122 15.52 25.57 4.56
C GLY A 122 15.52 24.22 5.20
N ARG A 123 14.52 23.39 4.87
CA ARG A 123 14.44 21.98 5.25
C ARG A 123 14.02 21.16 4.06
N LEU A 124 14.72 20.06 3.83
CA LEU A 124 14.41 19.07 2.81
C LEU A 124 14.26 17.72 3.51
N PHE A 125 13.11 17.09 3.36
CA PHE A 125 12.89 15.76 3.90
C PHE A 125 12.08 14.90 2.96
N GLY A 126 12.20 13.62 3.12
CA GLY A 126 11.49 12.68 2.28
C GLY A 126 11.82 11.25 2.63
N TRP A 127 11.17 10.38 1.90
CA TRP A 127 11.37 8.93 2.01
C TRP A 127 11.24 8.27 0.65
N VAL A 128 11.84 7.10 0.53
CA VAL A 128 11.69 6.18 -0.59
C VAL A 128 11.47 4.77 -0.05
N SER A 129 10.50 4.06 -0.61
CA SER A 129 10.23 2.66 -0.37
C SER A 129 10.31 1.90 -1.69
N MET A 130 11.13 0.88 -1.70
CA MET A 130 11.22 -0.12 -2.77
C MET A 130 10.71 -1.44 -2.22
N LEU A 131 9.65 -1.95 -2.82
CA LEU A 131 8.92 -3.12 -2.34
C LEU A 131 8.83 -4.16 -3.44
N ASP A 132 9.12 -5.40 -3.10
CA ASP A 132 8.85 -6.53 -3.96
C ASP A 132 7.95 -7.51 -3.21
N THR A 133 6.86 -7.90 -3.86
CA THR A 133 5.82 -8.73 -3.27
C THR A 133 5.46 -9.86 -4.21
N GLU A 134 5.29 -11.05 -3.67
CA GLU A 134 5.00 -12.23 -4.47
C GLU A 134 3.94 -13.11 -3.80
N ASN A 135 2.93 -13.50 -4.56
CA ASN A 135 2.02 -14.57 -4.19
C ASN A 135 2.66 -15.92 -4.48
N GLY A 136 2.63 -16.84 -3.53
CA GLY A 136 3.36 -18.11 -3.57
C GLY A 136 2.59 -19.32 -4.12
N GLY A 137 1.42 -19.18 -4.72
CA GLY A 137 0.68 -20.34 -5.14
C GLY A 137 -0.65 -20.10 -5.83
N SER A 138 -1.40 -21.16 -6.02
CA SER A 138 -2.72 -21.14 -6.67
C SER A 138 -3.83 -20.88 -5.65
N SER A 139 -4.80 -20.08 -6.04
CA SER A 139 -6.04 -19.82 -5.29
C SER A 139 -7.25 -20.20 -6.12
N SER A 140 -8.42 -20.40 -5.49
CA SER A 140 -9.63 -20.69 -6.25
C SER A 140 -10.03 -19.47 -7.11
N ALA A 141 -10.47 -19.72 -8.34
CA ALA A 141 -10.89 -18.67 -9.27
C ALA A 141 -12.03 -17.82 -8.69
N GLU A 142 -12.90 -18.45 -7.90
CA GLU A 142 -13.99 -17.75 -7.22
C GLU A 142 -13.52 -16.89 -6.06
N ALA A 143 -12.28 -17.08 -5.61
CA ALA A 143 -11.68 -16.34 -4.52
C ALA A 143 -10.81 -15.16 -5.00
N THR A 144 -10.79 -14.85 -6.29
CA THR A 144 -10.13 -13.66 -6.81
C THR A 144 -11.09 -12.49 -6.84
N GLN A 145 -10.58 -11.30 -6.56
CA GLN A 145 -11.40 -10.07 -6.59
C GLN A 145 -11.85 -9.67 -8.00
N ASP A 146 -11.39 -10.35 -9.04
CA ASP A 146 -11.78 -10.03 -10.41
C ASP A 146 -13.22 -10.45 -10.74
N GLY A 147 -13.86 -11.26 -9.89
CA GLY A 147 -15.25 -11.67 -10.02
C GLY A 147 -15.58 -12.50 -11.24
N TYR A 148 -14.60 -12.84 -12.07
CA TYR A 148 -14.83 -13.63 -13.29
C TYR A 148 -14.74 -15.12 -13.01
N LEU A 149 -15.76 -15.85 -13.48
CA LEU A 149 -15.71 -17.32 -13.50
C LEU A 149 -14.70 -17.81 -14.54
N CYS A 150 -14.20 -19.02 -14.37
CA CYS A 150 -13.22 -19.62 -15.27
C CYS A 150 -13.59 -19.56 -16.75
N MET A 151 -14.89 -19.66 -17.08
CA MET A 151 -15.34 -19.55 -18.47
C MET A 151 -15.27 -18.13 -19.03
N GLU A 152 -15.41 -17.14 -18.18
CA GLU A 152 -15.41 -15.72 -18.58
C GLU A 152 -13.99 -15.19 -18.73
N ARG A 153 -13.03 -15.72 -17.97
CA ARG A 153 -11.62 -15.34 -18.01
C ARG A 153 -11.01 -15.42 -19.41
N ALA A 154 -11.33 -16.49 -20.15
CA ALA A 154 -10.86 -16.66 -21.52
C ALA A 154 -11.39 -15.58 -22.48
N LEU A 155 -12.58 -15.00 -22.20
CA LEU A 155 -13.20 -13.96 -23.02
C LEU A 155 -12.52 -12.62 -22.86
N ILE A 156 -11.93 -12.38 -21.70
CA ILE A 156 -11.23 -11.11 -21.38
C ILE A 156 -9.70 -11.21 -21.58
N GLY A 157 -9.20 -12.36 -22.07
CA GLY A 157 -7.77 -12.58 -22.25
C GLY A 157 -6.99 -12.81 -20.95
N ALA A 158 -7.70 -13.15 -19.87
CA ALA A 158 -7.09 -13.45 -18.59
C ALA A 158 -6.46 -14.85 -18.57
N ASP A 159 -5.57 -15.08 -17.59
CA ASP A 159 -4.96 -16.39 -17.38
C ASP A 159 -6.04 -17.46 -17.19
N PRO A 160 -5.95 -18.61 -17.88
CA PRO A 160 -6.95 -19.67 -17.77
C PRO A 160 -6.91 -20.28 -16.35
N CYS A 161 -8.07 -20.78 -15.92
CA CYS A 161 -8.10 -21.60 -14.71
C CYS A 161 -7.39 -22.92 -14.91
N ASN A 162 -6.83 -23.44 -13.83
CA ASN A 162 -6.41 -24.82 -13.72
C ASN A 162 -7.60 -25.78 -13.85
N PRO A 163 -7.36 -27.08 -14.15
CA PRO A 163 -8.45 -28.08 -14.26
C PRO A 163 -9.28 -28.26 -12.98
N ASP A 164 -8.76 -27.88 -11.83
CA ASP A 164 -9.43 -27.94 -10.53
C ASP A 164 -10.22 -26.65 -10.19
N GLY A 165 -10.28 -25.67 -11.10
CA GLY A 165 -10.97 -24.40 -10.92
C GLY A 165 -10.15 -23.36 -10.15
N THR A 166 -8.88 -23.60 -9.87
CA THR A 166 -7.99 -22.61 -9.26
C THR A 166 -7.34 -21.70 -10.30
N ILE A 167 -6.82 -20.58 -9.87
CA ILE A 167 -5.98 -19.67 -10.65
C ILE A 167 -4.57 -19.71 -10.08
N ASP A 168 -3.58 -19.78 -10.94
CA ASP A 168 -2.19 -19.64 -10.52
C ASP A 168 -1.87 -18.17 -10.27
N LEU A 169 -1.60 -17.83 -9.02
CA LEU A 169 -1.19 -16.50 -8.59
C LEU A 169 0.32 -16.42 -8.34
N SER A 170 1.07 -17.50 -8.59
CA SER A 170 2.52 -17.53 -8.38
C SER A 170 3.21 -16.41 -9.15
N GLY A 171 4.07 -15.65 -8.47
CA GLY A 171 4.79 -14.53 -9.07
C GLY A 171 3.95 -13.29 -9.34
N LYS A 172 2.66 -13.28 -9.01
CA LYS A 172 1.83 -12.08 -9.08
C LYS A 172 2.09 -11.20 -7.87
N HIS A 173 2.04 -9.88 -8.08
CA HIS A 173 2.18 -8.91 -7.00
C HIS A 173 0.98 -8.94 -6.06
N LEU A 174 1.23 -8.64 -4.80
CA LEU A 174 0.15 -8.39 -3.85
C LEU A 174 -0.59 -7.11 -4.24
N THR A 175 -1.89 -7.08 -3.95
CA THR A 175 -2.71 -5.90 -4.20
C THR A 175 -2.25 -4.70 -3.38
N TRP A 176 -2.41 -3.48 -3.91
CA TRP A 176 -2.06 -2.22 -3.24
C TRP A 176 -0.59 -2.08 -2.86
N SER A 177 0.30 -2.77 -3.57
CA SER A 177 1.73 -2.88 -3.27
C SER A 177 2.57 -2.34 -4.43
N PRO A 178 2.69 -1.03 -4.61
CA PRO A 178 3.55 -0.47 -5.64
C PRO A 178 5.02 -0.80 -5.37
N GLU A 179 5.77 -1.19 -6.40
CA GLU A 179 7.18 -1.53 -6.27
C GLU A 179 8.06 -0.35 -5.84
N LEU A 180 7.68 0.86 -6.23
CA LEU A 180 8.39 2.08 -5.88
C LEU A 180 7.42 3.16 -5.44
N SER A 181 7.69 3.74 -4.29
CA SER A 181 7.00 4.94 -3.81
C SER A 181 8.01 5.87 -3.16
N TRP A 182 7.81 7.16 -3.34
CA TRP A 182 8.64 8.15 -2.65
C TRP A 182 7.88 9.46 -2.44
N ASN A 183 8.32 10.20 -1.45
CA ASN A 183 7.89 11.56 -1.16
C ASN A 183 9.10 12.45 -0.98
N LEU A 184 9.02 13.66 -1.48
CA LEU A 184 10.02 14.70 -1.28
C LEU A 184 9.32 16.00 -0.92
N GLN A 185 9.68 16.60 0.20
CA GLN A 185 9.16 17.90 0.62
C GLN A 185 10.30 18.89 0.88
N PHE A 186 10.16 20.06 0.30
CA PHE A 186 11.03 21.19 0.57
C PHE A 186 10.24 22.30 1.26
N GLU A 187 10.80 22.82 2.35
CA GLU A 187 10.28 23.93 3.12
C GLU A 187 11.30 25.08 3.10
N HIS A 188 10.82 26.29 2.86
CA HIS A 188 11.64 27.49 2.94
C HIS A 188 10.94 28.57 3.77
N ASN A 189 11.63 29.07 4.78
CA ASN A 189 11.16 30.13 5.66
C ASN A 189 11.78 31.47 5.26
N THR A 190 10.96 32.46 5.01
CA THR A 190 11.38 33.87 4.83
C THR A 190 10.96 34.64 6.06
N TYR A 191 11.92 35.18 6.80
CA TYR A 191 11.69 36.02 7.99
C TYR A 191 11.65 37.47 7.58
N THR A 192 10.56 38.17 7.95
CA THR A 192 10.47 39.64 7.80
C THR A 192 10.79 40.31 9.12
N GLY A 193 11.46 41.45 9.10
CA GLY A 193 11.89 42.15 10.30
C GLY A 193 10.76 42.62 11.27
N ASN A 194 9.50 42.33 10.96
CA ASN A 194 8.32 42.79 11.69
C ASN A 194 7.57 41.66 12.43
N GLY A 195 8.22 40.52 12.70
CA GLY A 195 7.60 39.37 13.37
C GLY A 195 6.66 38.54 12.48
N PHE A 196 6.76 38.70 11.18
CA PHE A 196 6.11 37.82 10.21
C PHE A 196 7.11 36.81 9.64
N ARG A 197 6.64 35.61 9.47
CA ARG A 197 7.34 34.53 8.78
C ARG A 197 6.45 34.03 7.64
N ILE A 198 7.04 33.85 6.48
CA ILE A 198 6.39 33.23 5.32
C ILE A 198 7.07 31.89 5.10
N MET A 199 6.32 30.81 5.22
CA MET A 199 6.80 29.45 4.95
C MET A 199 6.22 28.98 3.62
N ASN A 200 7.10 28.65 2.68
CA ASN A 200 6.74 28.05 1.41
C ASN A 200 7.02 26.56 1.48
N ILE A 201 6.07 25.73 1.04
CA ILE A 201 6.15 24.29 1.05
C ILE A 201 5.86 23.79 -0.35
N ILE A 202 6.71 22.90 -0.85
CA ILE A 202 6.48 22.12 -2.06
C ILE A 202 6.67 20.66 -1.69
N ASN A 203 5.67 19.85 -2.02
CA ASN A 203 5.67 18.43 -1.76
C ASN A 203 5.39 17.68 -3.07
N VAL A 204 6.23 16.71 -3.40
CA VAL A 204 6.09 15.85 -4.56
C VAL A 204 5.94 14.42 -4.08
N ASN A 205 4.91 13.74 -4.54
CA ASN A 205 4.68 12.33 -4.28
C ASN A 205 4.74 11.54 -5.58
N TYR A 206 5.35 10.41 -5.52
CA TYR A 206 5.32 9.40 -6.56
C TYR A 206 4.83 8.08 -5.98
N THR A 207 3.98 7.41 -6.71
CA THR A 207 3.58 6.04 -6.43
C THR A 207 3.60 5.29 -7.74
N GLY A 208 4.39 4.23 -7.83
CA GLY A 208 4.48 3.37 -8.99
C GLY A 208 3.17 2.66 -9.32
N GLU A 209 3.17 1.95 -10.42
CA GLU A 209 2.09 1.06 -10.81
C GLU A 209 1.69 0.14 -9.66
N MET A 210 0.41 -0.15 -9.53
CA MET A 210 -0.10 -1.13 -8.59
C MET A 210 -1.42 -1.75 -9.07
N PHE A 211 -1.69 -2.95 -8.61
CA PHE A 211 -2.91 -3.69 -8.92
C PHE A 211 -3.90 -3.65 -7.76
N TYR A 212 -5.19 -3.70 -8.09
CA TYR A 212 -6.29 -3.72 -7.12
C TYR A 212 -6.87 -5.11 -6.91
N ASN A 213 -6.53 -6.07 -7.78
CA ASN A 213 -6.87 -7.47 -7.61
C ASN A 213 -5.66 -8.39 -7.78
N GLU A 214 -5.77 -9.62 -7.30
CA GLU A 214 -4.69 -10.59 -7.26
C GLU A 214 -4.26 -11.11 -8.64
N SER A 215 -5.12 -10.99 -9.65
CA SER A 215 -4.83 -11.46 -11.01
C SER A 215 -3.86 -10.55 -11.76
N ASN A 216 -3.64 -9.33 -11.28
CA ASN A 216 -2.74 -8.35 -11.87
C ASN A 216 -2.97 -8.18 -13.38
N TYR A 217 -4.22 -7.93 -13.80
CA TYR A 217 -4.53 -7.67 -15.21
C TYR A 217 -3.99 -6.34 -15.66
N ASP A 218 -3.18 -6.36 -16.70
CA ASP A 218 -2.56 -5.19 -17.32
C ASP A 218 -3.16 -4.86 -18.70
N ASN A 219 -4.13 -5.65 -19.17
CA ASN A 219 -4.71 -5.50 -20.50
C ASN A 219 -5.96 -4.60 -20.49
N GLU A 220 -5.96 -3.54 -21.30
CA GLU A 220 -7.15 -2.74 -21.58
C GLU A 220 -8.23 -3.56 -22.33
N PRO A 221 -9.51 -3.41 -22.00
CA PRO A 221 -10.10 -2.46 -21.04
C PRO A 221 -10.20 -2.99 -19.60
N PHE A 222 -9.55 -4.11 -19.29
CA PHE A 222 -9.69 -4.85 -18.04
C PHE A 222 -8.55 -4.57 -17.05
N HIS A 223 -7.73 -3.52 -17.30
CA HIS A 223 -6.64 -3.14 -16.42
C HIS A 223 -7.13 -3.01 -14.97
N SER A 224 -6.69 -3.92 -14.11
CA SER A 224 -7.13 -4.06 -12.73
C SER A 224 -6.31 -3.22 -11.73
N GLY A 225 -5.52 -2.32 -12.23
CA GLY A 225 -4.63 -1.48 -11.45
C GLY A 225 -4.71 -0.01 -11.87
N ARG A 226 -3.64 0.69 -11.61
CA ARG A 226 -3.35 2.03 -12.14
C ARG A 226 -1.88 2.12 -12.48
N ASP A 227 -1.59 2.93 -13.48
CA ASP A 227 -0.23 3.33 -13.83
C ASP A 227 0.43 4.14 -12.70
N ASP A 228 1.70 4.43 -12.86
CA ASP A 228 2.43 5.31 -11.99
C ASP A 228 1.81 6.72 -11.92
N LEU A 229 1.96 7.35 -10.78
CA LEU A 229 1.30 8.61 -10.47
C LEU A 229 2.26 9.59 -9.80
N TYR A 230 2.30 10.81 -10.32
CA TYR A 230 2.96 11.96 -9.69
C TYR A 230 1.95 12.99 -9.22
N THR A 231 2.01 13.41 -7.96
CA THR A 231 1.22 14.53 -7.48
C THR A 231 2.12 15.60 -6.87
N VAL A 232 1.81 16.85 -7.15
CA VAL A 232 2.49 18.00 -6.57
C VAL A 232 1.50 18.79 -5.71
N ASN A 233 1.89 19.04 -4.46
CA ASN A 233 1.17 19.90 -3.54
C ASN A 233 2.05 21.08 -3.18
N THR A 234 1.45 22.25 -3.02
CA THR A 234 2.19 23.43 -2.57
C THR A 234 1.35 24.25 -1.62
N SER A 235 2.02 24.88 -0.65
CA SER A 235 1.37 25.87 0.21
C SER A 235 2.28 27.04 0.54
N MET A 236 1.65 28.15 0.86
CA MET A 236 2.30 29.34 1.39
C MET A 236 1.59 29.75 2.69
N VAL A 237 2.33 29.71 3.78
CA VAL A 237 1.80 30.00 5.13
C VAL A 237 2.38 31.30 5.63
N PHE A 238 1.50 32.27 5.89
CA PHE A 238 1.84 33.53 6.52
C PHE A 238 1.62 33.39 8.02
N ILE A 239 2.65 33.60 8.83
CA ILE A 239 2.61 33.43 10.28
C ILE A 239 2.96 34.77 10.92
N ASN A 240 2.09 35.24 11.80
CA ASN A 240 2.37 36.37 12.66
C ASN A 240 2.64 35.85 14.08
N GLU A 241 3.90 35.70 14.42
CA GLU A 241 4.31 35.16 15.72
C GLU A 241 3.93 36.08 16.89
N ALA A 242 3.91 37.40 16.67
CA ALA A 242 3.58 38.39 17.71
C ALA A 242 2.08 38.35 18.10
N ASN A 243 1.19 38.02 17.18
CA ASN A 243 -0.26 37.98 17.38
C ASN A 243 -0.85 36.58 17.35
N ALA A 244 -0.02 35.54 17.25
CA ALA A 244 -0.40 34.12 17.27
C ALA A 244 -1.51 33.75 16.27
N TRP A 245 -1.42 34.26 15.03
CA TRP A 245 -2.31 33.83 13.95
C TRP A 245 -1.52 33.44 12.70
N GLY A 246 -2.11 32.55 11.88
CA GLY A 246 -1.58 32.12 10.59
C GLY A 246 -2.66 32.08 9.52
N LEU A 247 -2.25 32.31 8.29
CA LEU A 247 -3.09 32.21 7.10
C LEU A 247 -2.35 31.32 6.08
N GLU A 248 -2.99 30.28 5.59
CA GLU A 248 -2.44 29.36 4.61
C GLU A 248 -3.23 29.44 3.30
N PHE A 249 -2.49 29.50 2.21
CA PHE A 249 -2.98 29.24 0.85
C PHE A 249 -2.34 27.96 0.36
N TYR A 250 -3.14 27.03 -0.14
CA TYR A 250 -2.63 25.74 -0.61
C TYR A 250 -3.28 25.32 -1.94
N ILE A 251 -2.55 24.50 -2.67
CA ILE A 251 -3.02 23.82 -3.88
C ILE A 251 -2.66 22.35 -3.69
N HIS A 252 -3.66 21.49 -3.69
CA HIS A 252 -3.48 20.04 -3.73
C HIS A 252 -3.57 19.55 -5.17
N ASN A 253 -2.75 18.53 -5.50
CA ASN A 253 -2.73 17.94 -6.82
C ASN A 253 -2.62 19.00 -7.93
N ALA A 254 -1.58 19.86 -7.85
CA ALA A 254 -1.33 20.93 -8.83
C ALA A 254 -1.03 20.38 -10.25
N THR A 255 -0.73 19.10 -10.36
CA THR A 255 -0.55 18.36 -11.61
C THR A 255 -1.87 17.98 -12.28
N ASP A 256 -3.00 18.10 -11.56
CA ASP A 256 -4.36 17.72 -12.01
C ASP A 256 -4.45 16.25 -12.45
N GLU A 257 -3.76 15.37 -11.74
CA GLU A 257 -3.75 13.93 -12.03
C GLU A 257 -5.06 13.27 -11.62
N LEU A 258 -5.57 12.39 -12.48
CA LEU A 258 -6.71 11.55 -12.15
C LEU A 258 -6.27 10.35 -11.32
N ILE A 259 -6.68 10.32 -10.05
CA ILE A 259 -6.30 9.27 -9.12
C ILE A 259 -7.36 8.17 -9.15
N LYS A 260 -7.07 7.06 -9.86
CA LYS A 260 -7.87 5.84 -9.78
C LYS A 260 -7.61 5.19 -8.41
N THR A 261 -8.67 4.99 -7.65
CA THR A 261 -8.57 4.47 -6.27
C THR A 261 -8.96 3.01 -6.13
N ASP A 262 -9.67 2.47 -7.12
CA ASP A 262 -10.10 1.07 -7.12
C ASP A 262 -10.53 0.63 -8.52
N SER A 263 -10.67 -0.68 -8.73
CA SER A 263 -11.17 -1.29 -9.95
C SER A 263 -12.01 -2.51 -9.62
N TYR A 264 -13.28 -2.45 -9.96
CA TYR A 264 -14.19 -3.58 -9.87
C TYR A 264 -14.61 -4.02 -11.25
N PRO A 265 -14.71 -5.33 -11.52
CA PRO A 265 -15.25 -5.81 -12.77
C PRO A 265 -16.70 -5.34 -12.89
N ALA A 266 -17.02 -4.63 -13.98
CA ALA A 266 -18.40 -4.34 -14.27
C ALA A 266 -19.09 -5.64 -14.66
N ASN A 267 -20.09 -6.07 -13.91
CA ASN A 267 -20.98 -7.12 -14.36
C ASN A 267 -21.60 -6.67 -15.68
N ALA A 268 -21.20 -7.29 -16.76
CA ALA A 268 -21.92 -7.20 -18.02
C ALA A 268 -23.28 -7.86 -17.79
N GLY A 269 -24.31 -7.04 -17.54
CA GLY A 269 -25.69 -7.49 -17.36
C GLY A 269 -26.30 -7.97 -18.66
#